data_8a0441073461d48dfcc3ae75f81bc905
#
_entry.id   8a0441073461d48dfcc3ae75f81bc905
#
_cell.length_a   1.000
_cell.length_b   1.000
_cell.length_c   1.000
_cell.angle_alpha   90.00
_cell.angle_beta   90.00
_cell.angle_gamma   90.00
#
_symmetry.space_group_name_H-M   'P 1'
#
loop_
_entity.id
_entity.type
_entity.pdbx_description
1 polymer ?
#
loop_
_entity_poly.entity_id
_entity_poly.type
_entity_poly.pdbx_seq_one_letter_code
_entity_poly.pdbx_strand_id
1 'polypeptide(L)'
;MVELSSEVPATPSLPADLPAVLVQIPVYNEPAVVERALEAAAALDWPRDLLTIQLLDDSNDLTTDIAVHAVSRLRARGLTVDHVRRADRSGFKAGALAAGLARCDAPFVAVFDADFVPPSDWLRRAMAALLAAPRAAFVQSRIEWGNGEANWLTRAQRLMQDAHFAVEQDTRFRRAVPFQFNGTGGIWRRAAVEEAGGWSHDTLSEDLDLVLRTHLAGWGGVFLMEPAVVGELPQRLDDFRVQQSRWSKGFVQVARKLLGPIWRSTWSTEAKIATTVSLCTQGIFPVVAIGLICLAISVVGHGGLAAGFRAALWIWFAGMLVILIGMTWGAYRRLNRGGAARYLVTAASVPVLICYLALANADQDGNEIGRAHV
;
A
#
# COMPACT_ATOMS: atom_id res chain seq x y z
N MET A 1 -26.27 5.79 -5.57
CA MET A 1 -25.36 4.64 -5.64
C MET A 1 -24.80 4.60 -7.06
N VAL A 2 -23.53 4.86 -7.23
CA VAL A 2 -22.86 4.60 -8.51
C VAL A 2 -22.61 3.10 -8.54
N GLU A 3 -23.30 2.36 -9.40
CA GLU A 3 -22.96 0.98 -9.71
C GLU A 3 -21.58 1.00 -10.38
N LEU A 4 -20.54 0.79 -9.59
CA LEU A 4 -19.25 0.39 -10.10
C LEU A 4 -19.41 -1.07 -10.53
N SER A 5 -19.39 -1.31 -11.83
CA SER A 5 -19.40 -2.67 -12.37
C SER A 5 -18.23 -3.42 -11.74
N SER A 6 -18.53 -4.48 -11.01
CA SER A 6 -17.55 -5.36 -10.36
C SER A 6 -16.83 -6.29 -11.33
N GLU A 7 -17.14 -6.19 -12.62
CA GLU A 7 -16.50 -6.93 -13.69
C GLU A 7 -15.49 -6.03 -14.39
N VAL A 8 -14.20 -6.32 -14.23
CA VAL A 8 -13.20 -5.85 -15.19
C VAL A 8 -13.43 -6.67 -16.45
N PRO A 9 -13.84 -6.03 -17.56
CA PRO A 9 -14.00 -6.76 -18.83
C PRO A 9 -12.70 -7.46 -19.18
N ALA A 10 -12.80 -8.61 -19.83
CA ALA A 10 -11.64 -9.27 -20.41
C ALA A 10 -10.85 -8.24 -21.24
N THR A 11 -9.72 -7.79 -20.74
CA THR A 11 -8.76 -6.82 -21.27
C THR A 11 -9.43 -5.69 -22.08
N PRO A 12 -9.86 -4.57 -21.43
CA PRO A 12 -10.42 -3.43 -22.15
C PRO A 12 -9.39 -2.94 -23.18
N SER A 13 -9.85 -2.61 -24.38
CA SER A 13 -8.98 -2.03 -25.41
C SER A 13 -8.65 -0.58 -25.09
N LEU A 14 -7.41 -0.18 -25.33
CA LEU A 14 -7.01 1.22 -25.28
C LEU A 14 -7.64 2.00 -26.46
N PRO A 15 -7.97 3.29 -26.31
CA PRO A 15 -8.37 4.14 -27.41
C PRO A 15 -7.22 4.34 -28.41
N ALA A 16 -7.56 4.74 -29.64
CA ALA A 16 -6.55 5.05 -30.64
C ALA A 16 -5.67 6.24 -30.24
N ASP A 17 -6.28 7.25 -29.62
CA ASP A 17 -5.57 8.41 -29.07
C ASP A 17 -5.24 8.15 -27.59
N LEU A 18 -3.99 7.84 -27.33
CA LEU A 18 -3.49 7.59 -25.97
C LEU A 18 -3.29 8.90 -25.22
N PRO A 19 -3.65 8.97 -23.92
CA PRO A 19 -3.42 10.16 -23.12
C PRO A 19 -1.97 10.27 -22.66
N ALA A 20 -1.56 11.50 -22.31
CA ALA A 20 -0.29 11.73 -21.62
C ALA A 20 -0.32 11.15 -20.21
N VAL A 21 0.80 10.58 -19.79
CA VAL A 21 1.00 9.98 -18.48
C VAL A 21 2.26 10.52 -17.82
N LEU A 22 2.14 10.90 -16.56
CA LEU A 22 3.22 11.23 -15.67
C LEU A 22 3.56 10.01 -14.80
N VAL A 23 4.81 9.60 -14.75
CA VAL A 23 5.31 8.60 -13.79
C VAL A 23 6.12 9.33 -12.72
N GLN A 24 5.72 9.23 -11.47
CA GLN A 24 6.42 9.83 -10.33
C GLN A 24 7.12 8.76 -9.51
N ILE A 25 8.41 8.98 -9.26
CA ILE A 25 9.29 8.11 -8.46
C ILE A 25 9.87 8.96 -7.33
N PRO A 26 9.24 8.98 -6.14
CA PRO A 26 9.85 9.62 -4.97
C PRO A 26 11.01 8.78 -4.46
N VAL A 27 12.13 9.45 -4.13
CA VAL A 27 13.34 8.80 -3.62
C VAL A 27 13.97 9.61 -2.49
N TYR A 28 14.49 8.90 -1.47
CA TYR A 28 15.25 9.52 -0.39
C TYR A 28 16.30 8.56 0.17
N ASN A 29 17.59 8.83 -0.13
CA ASN A 29 18.74 8.05 0.36
C ASN A 29 18.65 6.55 0.00
N GLU A 30 18.39 6.26 -1.26
CA GLU A 30 18.22 4.90 -1.80
C GLU A 30 19.16 4.63 -2.99
N PRO A 31 20.49 4.70 -2.80
CA PRO A 31 21.46 4.61 -3.90
C PRO A 31 21.44 3.25 -4.60
N ALA A 32 21.02 2.19 -3.91
CA ALA A 32 21.01 0.82 -4.46
C ALA A 32 19.89 0.57 -5.48
N VAL A 33 18.81 1.37 -5.47
CA VAL A 33 17.61 1.08 -6.25
C VAL A 33 17.22 2.18 -7.24
N VAL A 34 17.66 3.42 -7.07
CA VAL A 34 17.23 4.57 -7.87
C VAL A 34 17.45 4.39 -9.36
N GLU A 35 18.57 3.82 -9.79
CA GLU A 35 18.88 3.57 -11.19
C GLU A 35 17.93 2.51 -11.77
N ARG A 36 17.71 1.41 -11.03
CA ARG A 36 16.78 0.34 -11.41
C ARG A 36 15.34 0.86 -11.56
N ALA A 37 14.89 1.71 -10.66
CA ALA A 37 13.56 2.32 -10.72
C ALA A 37 13.37 3.18 -11.99
N LEU A 38 14.37 4.01 -12.31
CA LEU A 38 14.35 4.84 -13.51
C LEU A 38 14.34 3.99 -14.79
N GLU A 39 15.17 2.95 -14.87
CA GLU A 39 15.19 2.04 -16.04
C GLU A 39 13.88 1.25 -16.16
N ALA A 40 13.27 0.83 -15.06
CA ALA A 40 11.97 0.17 -15.08
C ALA A 40 10.86 1.09 -15.60
N ALA A 41 10.83 2.34 -15.16
CA ALA A 41 9.88 3.33 -15.67
C ALA A 41 10.14 3.66 -17.16
N ALA A 42 11.39 3.72 -17.59
CA ALA A 42 11.78 3.93 -18.97
C ALA A 42 11.44 2.75 -19.90
N ALA A 43 11.25 1.56 -19.34
CA ALA A 43 10.88 0.34 -20.07
C ALA A 43 9.36 0.18 -20.24
N LEU A 44 8.54 1.04 -19.66
CA LEU A 44 7.08 1.00 -19.82
C LEU A 44 6.68 1.19 -21.28
N ASP A 45 5.81 0.31 -21.79
CA ASP A 45 5.30 0.37 -23.15
C ASP A 45 4.25 1.48 -23.28
N TRP A 46 4.72 2.69 -23.56
CA TRP A 46 3.93 3.88 -23.82
C TRP A 46 4.64 4.78 -24.84
N PRO A 47 3.92 5.54 -25.70
CA PRO A 47 4.56 6.48 -26.61
C PRO A 47 5.45 7.48 -25.85
N ARG A 48 6.68 7.68 -26.31
CA ARG A 48 7.67 8.50 -25.60
C ARG A 48 7.29 9.97 -25.47
N ASP A 49 6.56 10.48 -26.43
CA ASP A 49 6.03 11.84 -26.46
C ASP A 49 4.85 12.05 -25.50
N LEU A 50 4.23 10.95 -25.06
CA LEU A 50 3.12 10.94 -24.10
C LEU A 50 3.53 10.43 -22.70
N LEU A 51 4.82 10.11 -22.47
CA LEU A 51 5.34 9.63 -21.21
C LEU A 51 6.36 10.61 -20.63
N THR A 52 6.05 11.18 -19.47
CA THR A 52 6.99 11.96 -18.67
C THR A 52 7.33 11.19 -17.42
N ILE A 53 8.62 11.03 -17.12
CA ILE A 53 9.11 10.41 -15.89
C ILE A 53 9.65 11.51 -14.99
N GLN A 54 9.20 11.58 -13.74
CA GLN A 54 9.74 12.49 -12.72
C GLN A 54 10.39 11.68 -11.60
N LEU A 55 11.70 11.87 -11.45
CA LEU A 55 12.39 11.48 -10.24
C LEU A 55 12.27 12.61 -9.22
N LEU A 56 11.57 12.35 -8.12
CA LEU A 56 11.35 13.33 -7.04
C LEU A 56 12.39 13.06 -5.94
N ASP A 57 13.55 13.70 -6.07
CA ASP A 57 14.75 13.41 -5.28
C ASP A 57 14.92 14.39 -4.12
N ASP A 58 14.63 13.89 -2.92
CA ASP A 58 14.88 14.59 -1.65
C ASP A 58 16.18 14.14 -0.96
N SER A 59 17.03 13.36 -1.65
CA SER A 59 18.22 12.73 -1.07
C SER A 59 19.33 13.75 -0.75
N ASN A 60 20.15 13.39 0.22
CA ASN A 60 21.35 14.15 0.63
C ASN A 60 22.62 13.28 0.71
N ASP A 61 22.59 12.10 0.06
CA ASP A 61 23.69 11.15 -0.06
C ASP A 61 24.06 10.88 -1.54
N LEU A 62 24.75 9.78 -1.82
CA LEU A 62 25.17 9.37 -3.17
C LEU A 62 24.00 9.12 -4.13
N THR A 63 22.78 8.97 -3.64
CA THR A 63 21.59 8.75 -4.48
C THR A 63 21.45 9.84 -5.53
N THR A 64 21.69 11.10 -5.16
CA THR A 64 21.58 12.25 -6.08
C THR A 64 22.58 12.16 -7.24
N ASP A 65 23.84 11.80 -6.99
CA ASP A 65 24.85 11.68 -8.05
C ASP A 65 24.50 10.55 -9.02
N ILE A 66 24.09 9.39 -8.48
CA ILE A 66 23.62 8.25 -9.28
C ILE A 66 22.41 8.66 -10.13
N ALA A 67 21.45 9.38 -9.53
CA ALA A 67 20.26 9.88 -10.20
C ALA A 67 20.60 10.82 -11.37
N VAL A 68 21.51 11.77 -11.18
CA VAL A 68 21.96 12.70 -12.24
C VAL A 68 22.51 11.95 -13.44
N HIS A 69 23.36 10.94 -13.21
CA HIS A 69 23.92 10.13 -14.28
C HIS A 69 22.84 9.27 -14.99
N ALA A 70 21.96 8.63 -14.24
CA ALA A 70 20.89 7.81 -14.79
C ALA A 70 19.92 8.66 -15.63
N VAL A 71 19.48 9.80 -15.12
CA VAL A 71 18.60 10.74 -15.85
C VAL A 71 19.26 11.22 -17.14
N SER A 72 20.55 11.58 -17.10
CA SER A 72 21.29 12.02 -18.29
C SER A 72 21.32 10.94 -19.38
N ARG A 73 21.56 9.68 -18.99
CA ARG A 73 21.54 8.54 -19.95
C ARG A 73 20.15 8.35 -20.57
N LEU A 74 19.09 8.44 -19.77
CA LEU A 74 17.71 8.26 -20.26
C LEU A 74 17.31 9.39 -21.23
N ARG A 75 17.68 10.64 -20.91
CA ARG A 75 17.49 11.79 -21.81
C ARG A 75 18.22 11.62 -23.13
N ALA A 76 19.47 11.13 -23.10
CA ALA A 76 20.25 10.82 -24.31
C ALA A 76 19.59 9.72 -25.17
N ARG A 77 18.76 8.85 -24.59
CA ARG A 77 17.94 7.86 -25.31
C ARG A 77 16.62 8.43 -25.84
N GLY A 78 16.37 9.74 -25.69
CA GLY A 78 15.19 10.43 -26.17
C GLY A 78 13.96 10.29 -25.26
N LEU A 79 14.13 10.02 -23.96
CA LEU A 79 13.05 9.97 -22.99
C LEU A 79 12.89 11.33 -22.29
N THR A 80 11.65 11.70 -22.00
CA THR A 80 11.35 12.89 -21.19
C THR A 80 11.46 12.51 -19.70
N VAL A 81 12.55 12.93 -19.07
CA VAL A 81 12.84 12.63 -17.65
C VAL A 81 13.16 13.91 -16.90
N ASP A 82 12.43 14.22 -15.86
CA ASP A 82 12.64 15.36 -14.97
C ASP A 82 13.30 14.88 -13.66
N HIS A 83 14.44 15.45 -13.32
CA HIS A 83 15.02 15.30 -11.98
C HIS A 83 14.57 16.50 -11.14
N VAL A 84 13.61 16.26 -10.26
CA VAL A 84 12.97 17.30 -9.45
C VAL A 84 13.58 17.24 -8.06
N ARG A 85 14.28 18.32 -7.68
CA ARG A 85 14.78 18.51 -6.32
C ARG A 85 14.06 19.68 -5.66
N ARG A 86 13.84 19.58 -4.36
CA ARG A 86 13.23 20.62 -3.53
C ARG A 86 14.26 21.27 -2.61
N ALA A 87 13.99 22.52 -2.20
CA ALA A 87 14.85 23.24 -1.27
C ALA A 87 14.81 22.63 0.15
N ASP A 88 13.67 22.10 0.52
CA ASP A 88 13.45 21.38 1.77
C ASP A 88 12.61 20.11 1.53
N ARG A 89 12.57 19.22 2.51
CA ARG A 89 11.81 17.96 2.48
C ARG A 89 10.43 18.11 3.12
N SER A 90 9.86 19.30 3.12
CA SER A 90 8.57 19.60 3.72
C SER A 90 7.47 18.69 3.17
N GLY A 91 6.69 18.06 4.05
CA GLY A 91 5.65 17.10 3.67
C GLY A 91 6.16 15.77 3.13
N PHE A 92 7.47 15.48 3.20
CA PHE A 92 8.07 14.19 2.82
C PHE A 92 7.60 13.70 1.44
N LYS A 93 7.21 12.43 1.31
CA LYS A 93 6.72 11.83 0.06
C LYS A 93 5.50 12.57 -0.50
N ALA A 94 4.50 12.88 0.34
CA ALA A 94 3.31 13.62 -0.09
C ALA A 94 3.67 14.99 -0.68
N GLY A 95 4.57 15.71 -0.01
CA GLY A 95 5.06 17.00 -0.50
C GLY A 95 5.85 16.88 -1.81
N ALA A 96 6.64 15.81 -1.99
CA ALA A 96 7.34 15.54 -3.23
C ALA A 96 6.36 15.26 -4.39
N LEU A 97 5.38 14.38 -4.17
CA LEU A 97 4.33 14.06 -5.15
C LEU A 97 3.54 15.30 -5.56
N ALA A 98 3.14 16.14 -4.58
CA ALA A 98 2.43 17.40 -4.85
C ALA A 98 3.28 18.37 -5.67
N ALA A 99 4.56 18.56 -5.30
CA ALA A 99 5.47 19.46 -6.00
C ALA A 99 5.78 19.00 -7.42
N GLY A 100 5.90 17.68 -7.64
CA GLY A 100 6.07 17.11 -8.97
C GLY A 100 4.82 17.24 -9.82
N LEU A 101 3.63 16.98 -9.24
CA LEU A 101 2.35 17.10 -9.94
C LEU A 101 2.10 18.53 -10.46
N ALA A 102 2.50 19.54 -9.70
CA ALA A 102 2.35 20.94 -10.08
C ALA A 102 3.20 21.37 -11.29
N ARG A 103 4.16 20.52 -11.73
CA ARG A 103 5.09 20.80 -12.85
C ARG A 103 4.70 20.15 -14.17
N CYS A 104 3.64 19.36 -14.21
CA CYS A 104 3.26 18.60 -15.39
C CYS A 104 1.74 18.54 -15.47
N ASP A 105 1.17 18.78 -16.63
CA ASP A 105 -0.29 18.82 -16.86
C ASP A 105 -0.87 17.47 -17.32
N ALA A 106 -0.11 16.38 -17.25
CA ALA A 106 -0.59 15.07 -17.63
C ALA A 106 -1.87 14.68 -16.86
N PRO A 107 -2.92 14.17 -17.55
CA PRO A 107 -4.19 13.85 -16.91
C PRO A 107 -4.16 12.59 -16.04
N PHE A 108 -3.09 11.80 -16.15
CA PHE A 108 -2.90 10.57 -15.39
C PHE A 108 -1.50 10.53 -14.77
N VAL A 109 -1.44 10.03 -13.54
CA VAL A 109 -0.20 10.01 -12.73
C VAL A 109 0.00 8.61 -12.16
N ALA A 110 1.01 7.91 -12.62
CA ALA A 110 1.46 6.65 -12.03
C ALA A 110 2.49 6.93 -10.92
N VAL A 111 2.41 6.18 -9.82
CA VAL A 111 3.32 6.32 -8.67
C VAL A 111 4.00 5.00 -8.39
N PHE A 112 5.34 5.04 -8.34
CA PHE A 112 6.17 3.89 -7.96
C PHE A 112 7.20 4.33 -6.92
N ASP A 113 7.28 3.62 -5.81
CA ASP A 113 8.43 3.76 -4.91
C ASP A 113 9.71 3.25 -5.59
N ALA A 114 10.86 3.71 -5.15
CA ALA A 114 12.12 3.44 -5.84
C ALA A 114 12.58 1.97 -5.83
N ASP A 115 12.03 1.17 -4.92
CA ASP A 115 12.25 -0.28 -4.84
C ASP A 115 11.26 -1.12 -5.65
N PHE A 116 10.34 -0.48 -6.43
CA PHE A 116 9.32 -1.15 -7.22
C PHE A 116 9.64 -1.18 -8.71
N VAL A 117 9.38 -2.34 -9.32
CA VAL A 117 9.64 -2.60 -10.74
C VAL A 117 8.37 -3.07 -11.42
N PRO A 118 7.65 -2.21 -12.15
CA PRO A 118 6.52 -2.61 -12.97
C PRO A 118 6.98 -3.43 -14.19
N PRO A 119 6.22 -4.44 -14.65
CA PRO A 119 6.44 -5.04 -15.96
C PRO A 119 6.17 -4.02 -17.08
N SER A 120 6.82 -4.21 -18.23
CA SER A 120 6.75 -3.25 -19.33
C SER A 120 5.34 -2.99 -19.86
N ASP A 121 4.47 -3.99 -19.86
CA ASP A 121 3.07 -3.91 -20.33
C ASP A 121 2.11 -3.34 -19.25
N TRP A 122 2.61 -3.08 -18.05
CA TRP A 122 1.79 -2.67 -16.91
C TRP A 122 0.97 -1.41 -17.20
N LEU A 123 1.61 -0.39 -17.79
CA LEU A 123 0.96 0.90 -18.01
C LEU A 123 -0.21 0.77 -18.99
N ARG A 124 -0.06 -0.03 -20.08
CA ARG A 124 -1.14 -0.30 -21.02
C ARG A 124 -2.34 -0.94 -20.35
N ARG A 125 -2.10 -1.95 -19.51
CA ARG A 125 -3.18 -2.69 -18.84
C ARG A 125 -3.86 -1.86 -17.76
N ALA A 126 -3.08 -1.12 -16.96
CA ALA A 126 -3.62 -0.22 -15.93
C ALA A 126 -4.44 0.92 -16.54
N MET A 127 -3.94 1.55 -17.61
CA MET A 127 -4.66 2.60 -18.32
C MET A 127 -5.94 2.09 -18.98
N ALA A 128 -5.92 0.92 -19.63
CA ALA A 128 -7.11 0.32 -20.21
C ALA A 128 -8.20 0.12 -19.15
N ALA A 129 -7.83 -0.40 -17.97
CA ALA A 129 -8.76 -0.59 -16.85
C ALA A 129 -9.30 0.75 -16.30
N LEU A 130 -8.43 1.77 -16.16
CA LEU A 130 -8.84 3.09 -15.66
C LEU A 130 -9.78 3.81 -16.63
N LEU A 131 -9.51 3.72 -17.91
CA LEU A 131 -10.33 4.36 -18.96
C LEU A 131 -11.68 3.66 -19.11
N ALA A 132 -11.74 2.34 -18.95
CA ALA A 132 -13.00 1.59 -18.95
C ALA A 132 -13.90 1.91 -17.74
N ALA A 133 -13.35 2.52 -16.67
CA ALA A 133 -14.08 2.93 -15.49
C ALA A 133 -14.04 4.46 -15.29
N PRO A 134 -14.91 5.25 -15.93
CA PRO A 134 -14.86 6.72 -15.92
C PRO A 134 -14.96 7.33 -14.52
N ARG A 135 -15.60 6.64 -13.58
CA ARG A 135 -15.73 7.07 -12.16
C ARG A 135 -14.65 6.50 -11.26
N ALA A 136 -13.63 5.82 -11.78
CA ALA A 136 -12.49 5.40 -11.02
C ALA A 136 -11.47 6.54 -10.87
N ALA A 137 -11.10 6.87 -9.64
CA ALA A 137 -10.03 7.80 -9.32
C ALA A 137 -8.66 7.17 -9.59
N PHE A 138 -8.51 5.88 -9.33
CA PHE A 138 -7.24 5.18 -9.42
C PHE A 138 -7.39 3.72 -9.84
N VAL A 139 -6.28 3.17 -10.29
CA VAL A 139 -6.04 1.72 -10.38
C VAL A 139 -4.95 1.36 -9.37
N GLN A 140 -5.16 0.31 -8.59
CA GLN A 140 -4.15 -0.33 -7.77
C GLN A 140 -3.88 -1.72 -8.32
N SER A 141 -2.65 -2.03 -8.67
CA SER A 141 -2.23 -3.40 -9.00
C SER A 141 -1.84 -4.17 -7.73
N ARG A 142 -1.98 -5.49 -7.80
CA ARG A 142 -1.39 -6.38 -6.79
C ARG A 142 0.12 -6.17 -6.74
N ILE A 143 0.67 -6.23 -5.55
CA ILE A 143 2.11 -6.23 -5.37
C ILE A 143 2.60 -7.68 -5.23
N GLU A 144 3.66 -8.01 -5.94
CA GLU A 144 4.43 -9.23 -5.82
C GLU A 144 5.76 -8.93 -5.12
N TRP A 145 6.31 -9.86 -4.37
CA TRP A 145 7.49 -9.63 -3.56
C TRP A 145 8.68 -10.43 -4.08
N GLY A 146 9.60 -9.74 -4.77
CA GLY A 146 10.76 -10.34 -5.43
C GLY A 146 11.71 -11.08 -4.46
N ASN A 147 11.84 -10.56 -3.25
CA ASN A 147 12.65 -11.16 -2.18
C ASN A 147 11.83 -11.96 -1.15
N GLY A 148 10.58 -12.28 -1.44
CA GLY A 148 9.66 -12.93 -0.51
C GLY A 148 10.10 -14.31 0.01
N GLU A 149 11.12 -14.94 -0.60
CA GLU A 149 11.70 -16.21 -0.16
C GLU A 149 13.08 -16.07 0.53
N ALA A 150 13.61 -14.85 0.68
CA ALA A 150 14.98 -14.62 1.14
C ALA A 150 15.22 -15.17 2.56
N ASN A 151 14.26 -15.02 3.47
CA ASN A 151 14.37 -15.54 4.84
C ASN A 151 12.97 -15.82 5.45
N TRP A 152 12.92 -16.26 6.70
CA TRP A 152 11.66 -16.57 7.40
C TRP A 152 10.77 -15.32 7.55
N LEU A 153 11.36 -14.15 7.81
CA LEU A 153 10.65 -12.89 8.01
C LEU A 153 9.99 -12.42 6.71
N THR A 154 10.71 -12.47 5.58
CA THR A 154 10.15 -12.10 4.27
C THR A 154 9.07 -13.07 3.82
N ARG A 155 9.22 -14.38 4.13
CA ARG A 155 8.16 -15.39 3.85
C ARG A 155 6.89 -15.11 4.65
N ALA A 156 7.02 -14.78 5.95
CA ALA A 156 5.88 -14.44 6.79
C ALA A 156 5.18 -13.16 6.31
N GLN A 157 5.96 -12.10 6.02
CA GLN A 157 5.44 -10.85 5.48
C GLN A 157 4.71 -11.09 4.14
N ARG A 158 5.33 -11.82 3.20
CA ARG A 158 4.72 -12.14 1.92
C ARG A 158 3.38 -12.85 2.10
N LEU A 159 3.29 -13.82 3.00
CA LEU A 159 2.04 -14.54 3.25
C LEU A 159 0.92 -13.60 3.74
N MET A 160 1.24 -12.65 4.61
CA MET A 160 0.30 -11.62 5.08
C MET A 160 -0.09 -10.66 3.95
N GLN A 161 0.87 -10.19 3.16
CA GLN A 161 0.62 -9.29 2.04
C GLN A 161 -0.16 -9.97 0.89
N ASP A 162 0.11 -11.24 0.61
CA ASP A 162 -0.67 -12.03 -0.34
C ASP A 162 -2.14 -12.11 0.10
N ALA A 163 -2.41 -12.27 1.41
CA ALA A 163 -3.78 -12.25 1.94
C ALA A 163 -4.43 -10.87 1.78
N HIS A 164 -3.67 -9.79 2.01
CA HIS A 164 -4.13 -8.43 1.80
C HIS A 164 -4.53 -8.20 0.34
N PHE A 165 -3.64 -8.47 -0.62
CA PHE A 165 -3.92 -8.18 -2.03
C PHE A 165 -4.90 -9.18 -2.67
N ALA A 166 -4.65 -10.50 -2.53
CA ALA A 166 -5.41 -11.51 -3.25
C ALA A 166 -6.76 -11.85 -2.62
N VAL A 167 -6.99 -11.49 -1.36
CA VAL A 167 -8.26 -11.76 -0.67
C VAL A 167 -8.94 -10.46 -0.29
N GLU A 168 -8.30 -9.61 0.53
CA GLU A 168 -8.96 -8.41 1.07
C GLU A 168 -9.24 -7.38 -0.03
N GLN A 169 -8.22 -6.89 -0.74
CA GLN A 169 -8.36 -5.83 -1.76
C GLN A 169 -9.29 -6.28 -2.90
N ASP A 170 -9.11 -7.49 -3.42
CA ASP A 170 -9.96 -8.03 -4.47
C ASP A 170 -11.42 -8.20 -4.01
N THR A 171 -11.65 -8.66 -2.78
CA THR A 171 -13.00 -8.80 -2.23
C THR A 171 -13.66 -7.43 -2.05
N ARG A 172 -12.93 -6.43 -1.53
CA ARG A 172 -13.43 -5.07 -1.36
C ARG A 172 -13.81 -4.46 -2.71
N PHE A 173 -12.94 -4.61 -3.71
CA PHE A 173 -13.22 -4.15 -5.07
C PHE A 173 -14.49 -4.80 -5.63
N ARG A 174 -14.62 -6.15 -5.58
CA ARG A 174 -15.79 -6.89 -6.08
C ARG A 174 -17.10 -6.55 -5.36
N ARG A 175 -17.01 -6.12 -4.11
CA ARG A 175 -18.19 -5.70 -3.31
C ARG A 175 -18.46 -4.20 -3.41
N ALA A 176 -17.75 -3.47 -4.26
CA ALA A 176 -17.83 -2.00 -4.38
C ALA A 176 -17.68 -1.27 -3.02
N VAL A 177 -16.84 -1.82 -2.14
CA VAL A 177 -16.48 -1.22 -0.85
C VAL A 177 -15.15 -0.50 -1.02
N PRO A 178 -14.92 0.66 -0.39
CA PRO A 178 -13.64 1.36 -0.46
C PRO A 178 -12.47 0.44 -0.12
N PHE A 179 -11.46 0.43 -0.96
CA PHE A 179 -10.22 -0.32 -0.80
C PHE A 179 -9.01 0.61 -0.91
N GLN A 180 -7.82 0.15 -0.56
CA GLN A 180 -6.66 1.00 -0.39
C GLN A 180 -5.86 1.16 -1.70
N PHE A 181 -5.31 2.35 -1.92
CA PHE A 181 -4.10 2.54 -2.69
C PHE A 181 -2.91 2.40 -1.72
N ASN A 182 -1.96 1.55 -2.06
CA ASN A 182 -0.88 1.18 -1.15
C ASN A 182 0.40 2.04 -1.34
N GLY A 183 0.23 3.29 -1.73
CA GLY A 183 1.32 4.25 -1.92
C GLY A 183 2.11 4.08 -3.21
N THR A 184 2.00 2.93 -3.88
CA THR A 184 2.82 2.55 -5.04
C THR A 184 2.09 1.54 -5.93
N GLY A 185 2.61 1.29 -7.12
CA GLY A 185 2.09 0.26 -8.03
C GLY A 185 0.70 0.56 -8.58
N GLY A 186 0.40 1.83 -8.80
CA GLY A 186 -0.87 2.21 -9.35
C GLY A 186 -0.84 3.54 -10.10
N ILE A 187 -1.97 3.88 -10.71
CA ILE A 187 -2.15 5.09 -11.50
C ILE A 187 -3.40 5.86 -11.06
N TRP A 188 -3.29 7.15 -10.97
CA TRP A 188 -4.35 8.08 -10.57
C TRP A 188 -4.87 8.90 -11.74
N ARG A 189 -6.16 9.19 -11.73
CA ARG A 189 -6.74 10.26 -12.52
C ARG A 189 -6.48 11.59 -11.80
N ARG A 190 -5.74 12.51 -12.45
CA ARG A 190 -5.38 13.81 -11.86
C ARG A 190 -6.59 14.59 -11.36
N ALA A 191 -7.68 14.66 -12.15
CA ALA A 191 -8.89 15.36 -11.75
C ALA A 191 -9.46 14.84 -10.42
N ALA A 192 -9.39 13.52 -10.16
CA ALA A 192 -9.84 12.96 -8.89
C ALA A 192 -8.93 13.34 -7.71
N VAL A 193 -7.62 13.40 -7.95
CA VAL A 193 -6.64 13.88 -6.95
C VAL A 193 -6.92 15.34 -6.58
N GLU A 194 -7.13 16.19 -7.59
CA GLU A 194 -7.39 17.62 -7.41
C GLU A 194 -8.74 17.88 -6.72
N GLU A 195 -9.81 17.18 -7.14
CA GLU A 195 -11.13 17.29 -6.52
C GLU A 195 -11.13 16.85 -5.05
N ALA A 196 -10.29 15.87 -4.70
CA ALA A 196 -10.11 15.45 -3.32
C ALA A 196 -9.20 16.39 -2.50
N GLY A 197 -8.70 17.49 -3.07
CA GLY A 197 -7.83 18.47 -2.39
C GLY A 197 -6.34 18.15 -2.45
N GLY A 198 -5.91 17.26 -3.37
CA GLY A 198 -4.51 16.95 -3.60
C GLY A 198 -3.85 16.06 -2.54
N TRP A 199 -2.55 15.86 -2.68
CA TRP A 199 -1.72 15.18 -1.69
C TRP A 199 -1.63 16.00 -0.40
N SER A 200 -1.91 15.38 0.74
CA SER A 200 -1.84 15.99 2.06
C SER A 200 -0.78 15.29 2.91
N HIS A 201 -0.05 16.07 3.71
CA HIS A 201 1.03 15.58 4.58
C HIS A 201 0.69 15.68 6.07
N ASP A 202 -0.58 15.87 6.39
CA ASP A 202 -1.06 15.94 7.78
C ASP A 202 -1.28 14.57 8.43
N THR A 203 -1.05 13.48 7.66
CA THR A 203 -1.02 12.11 8.14
C THR A 203 0.21 11.38 7.57
N LEU A 204 0.67 10.34 8.27
CA LEU A 204 1.79 9.49 7.83
C LEU A 204 1.41 8.48 6.74
N SER A 205 0.13 8.39 6.38
CA SER A 205 -0.41 7.54 5.31
C SER A 205 -1.16 8.45 4.32
N GLU A 206 -0.39 9.21 3.55
CA GLU A 206 -0.88 10.16 2.54
C GLU A 206 -1.74 9.49 1.47
N ASP A 207 -1.41 8.25 1.16
CA ASP A 207 -2.07 7.39 0.20
C ASP A 207 -3.47 6.96 0.67
N LEU A 208 -3.57 6.44 1.90
CA LEU A 208 -4.83 6.05 2.52
C LEU A 208 -5.74 7.27 2.74
N ASP A 209 -5.16 8.41 3.16
CA ASP A 209 -5.88 9.67 3.31
C ASP A 209 -6.49 10.13 1.98
N LEU A 210 -5.68 10.15 0.91
CA LEU A 210 -6.15 10.55 -0.43
C LEU A 210 -7.23 9.63 -0.96
N VAL A 211 -7.04 8.30 -0.84
CA VAL A 211 -8.04 7.31 -1.26
C VAL A 211 -9.39 7.57 -0.60
N LEU A 212 -9.42 7.74 0.72
CA LEU A 212 -10.69 7.93 1.42
C LEU A 212 -11.33 9.26 1.07
N ARG A 213 -10.55 10.32 0.84
CA ARG A 213 -11.07 11.61 0.37
C ARG A 213 -11.64 11.51 -1.04
N THR A 214 -11.00 10.78 -1.96
CA THR A 214 -11.54 10.54 -3.31
C THR A 214 -12.84 9.74 -3.26
N HIS A 215 -12.93 8.71 -2.42
CA HIS A 215 -14.17 7.98 -2.22
C HIS A 215 -15.29 8.84 -1.61
N LEU A 216 -14.96 9.75 -0.68
CA LEU A 216 -15.92 10.71 -0.12
C LEU A 216 -16.41 11.72 -1.16
N ALA A 217 -15.58 12.08 -2.13
CA ALA A 217 -15.94 12.88 -3.30
C ALA A 217 -16.74 12.11 -4.37
N GLY A 218 -17.04 10.81 -4.12
CA GLY A 218 -17.88 9.98 -5.01
C GLY A 218 -17.11 9.28 -6.14
N TRP A 219 -15.79 9.24 -6.06
CA TRP A 219 -14.96 8.42 -6.93
C TRP A 219 -14.84 6.99 -6.41
N GLY A 220 -14.53 6.05 -7.28
CA GLY A 220 -14.18 4.68 -6.94
C GLY A 220 -12.73 4.35 -7.25
N GLY A 221 -12.39 3.08 -7.23
CA GLY A 221 -11.09 2.57 -7.69
C GLY A 221 -11.26 1.28 -8.49
N VAL A 222 -10.21 0.87 -9.20
CA VAL A 222 -10.11 -0.44 -9.87
C VAL A 222 -8.94 -1.20 -9.27
N PHE A 223 -9.15 -2.46 -8.93
CA PHE A 223 -8.10 -3.35 -8.46
C PHE A 223 -7.72 -4.36 -9.55
N LEU A 224 -6.42 -4.48 -9.84
CA LEU A 224 -5.89 -5.43 -10.79
C LEU A 224 -5.08 -6.52 -10.08
N MET A 225 -5.51 -7.76 -10.22
CA MET A 225 -4.70 -8.92 -9.81
C MET A 225 -3.45 -9.08 -10.68
N GLU A 226 -3.56 -8.79 -11.97
CA GLU A 226 -2.48 -8.84 -12.96
C GLU A 226 -2.60 -7.67 -13.96
N PRO A 227 -1.49 -7.07 -14.35
CA PRO A 227 -0.11 -7.41 -13.98
C PRO A 227 0.20 -6.98 -12.55
N ALA A 228 0.96 -7.81 -11.83
CA ALA A 228 1.49 -7.42 -10.55
C ALA A 228 2.72 -6.52 -10.71
N VAL A 229 2.93 -5.63 -9.75
CA VAL A 229 4.17 -4.84 -9.66
C VAL A 229 5.08 -5.49 -8.63
N VAL A 230 6.36 -5.65 -8.98
CA VAL A 230 7.33 -6.33 -8.10
C VAL A 230 8.00 -5.31 -7.18
N GLY A 231 7.95 -5.55 -5.87
CA GLY A 231 8.63 -4.77 -4.84
C GLY A 231 9.49 -5.63 -3.92
N GLU A 232 10.09 -5.02 -2.93
CA GLU A 232 10.94 -5.70 -1.95
C GLU A 232 10.38 -5.55 -0.53
N LEU A 233 10.56 -6.59 0.29
CA LEU A 233 10.17 -6.63 1.70
C LEU A 233 11.38 -6.34 2.58
N PRO A 234 11.20 -5.68 3.73
CA PRO A 234 12.22 -5.57 4.75
C PRO A 234 12.76 -6.95 5.16
N GLN A 235 14.08 -7.12 5.08
CA GLN A 235 14.75 -8.38 5.42
C GLN A 235 15.20 -8.44 6.87
N ARG A 236 15.21 -7.30 7.58
CA ARG A 236 15.60 -7.16 8.98
C ARG A 236 14.40 -6.81 9.84
N LEU A 237 14.38 -7.31 11.06
CA LEU A 237 13.29 -7.02 12.02
C LEU A 237 13.20 -5.53 12.37
N ASP A 238 14.32 -4.83 12.47
CA ASP A 238 14.34 -3.40 12.79
C ASP A 238 13.65 -2.57 11.70
N ASP A 239 13.99 -2.82 10.43
CA ASP A 239 13.40 -2.13 9.29
C ASP A 239 11.88 -2.43 9.20
N PHE A 240 11.51 -3.68 9.42
CA PHE A 240 10.12 -4.10 9.47
C PHE A 240 9.35 -3.42 10.61
N ARG A 241 9.95 -3.32 11.81
CA ARG A 241 9.37 -2.62 12.97
C ARG A 241 9.12 -1.14 12.66
N VAL A 242 10.10 -0.46 12.07
CA VAL A 242 9.98 0.95 11.67
C VAL A 242 8.84 1.13 10.66
N GLN A 243 8.77 0.29 9.64
CA GLN A 243 7.70 0.32 8.64
C GLN A 243 6.32 0.12 9.28
N GLN A 244 6.15 -0.92 10.12
CA GLN A 244 4.88 -1.21 10.77
C GLN A 244 4.45 -0.12 11.76
N SER A 245 5.39 0.47 12.50
CA SER A 245 5.11 1.59 13.38
C SER A 245 4.59 2.82 12.61
N ARG A 246 5.20 3.13 11.47
CA ARG A 246 4.76 4.23 10.59
C ARG A 246 3.35 3.96 10.08
N TRP A 247 3.06 2.76 9.59
CA TRP A 247 1.73 2.39 9.11
C TRP A 247 0.68 2.47 10.22
N SER A 248 0.97 1.90 11.39
CA SER A 248 0.03 1.94 12.52
C SER A 248 -0.32 3.37 12.94
N LYS A 249 0.68 4.26 13.04
CA LYS A 249 0.47 5.68 13.36
C LYS A 249 -0.37 6.36 12.26
N GLY A 250 -0.05 6.12 10.99
CA GLY A 250 -0.77 6.68 9.85
C GLY A 250 -2.24 6.28 9.84
N PHE A 251 -2.56 5.00 10.06
CA PHE A 251 -3.94 4.51 10.13
C PHE A 251 -4.74 5.19 11.24
N VAL A 252 -4.14 5.34 12.44
CA VAL A 252 -4.79 6.06 13.56
C VAL A 252 -5.04 7.53 13.22
N GLN A 253 -4.07 8.21 12.58
CA GLN A 253 -4.21 9.60 12.18
C GLN A 253 -5.34 9.76 11.14
N VAL A 254 -5.38 8.90 10.12
CA VAL A 254 -6.44 8.90 9.11
C VAL A 254 -7.80 8.56 9.72
N ALA A 255 -7.87 7.60 10.64
CA ALA A 255 -9.08 7.29 11.37
C ALA A 255 -9.62 8.51 12.14
N ARG A 256 -8.76 9.20 12.89
CA ARG A 256 -9.14 10.42 13.62
C ARG A 256 -9.63 11.53 12.69
N LYS A 257 -9.03 11.68 11.51
CA LYS A 257 -9.38 12.69 10.51
C LYS A 257 -10.68 12.38 9.79
N LEU A 258 -10.86 11.13 9.35
CA LEU A 258 -11.89 10.79 8.36
C LEU A 258 -13.05 9.94 8.87
N LEU A 259 -12.99 9.29 10.05
CA LEU A 259 -14.13 8.50 10.53
C LEU A 259 -15.41 9.33 10.68
N GLY A 260 -15.33 10.55 11.21
CA GLY A 260 -16.47 11.45 11.32
C GLY A 260 -17.12 11.75 9.97
N PRO A 261 -16.38 12.26 8.97
CA PRO A 261 -16.86 12.43 7.60
C PRO A 261 -17.43 11.16 6.97
N ILE A 262 -16.77 10.00 7.15
CA ILE A 262 -17.24 8.70 6.61
C ILE A 262 -18.63 8.37 7.18
N TRP A 263 -18.84 8.47 8.48
CA TRP A 263 -20.13 8.15 9.09
C TRP A 263 -21.24 9.13 8.72
N ARG A 264 -20.91 10.37 8.40
CA ARG A 264 -21.88 11.38 7.90
C ARG A 264 -22.12 11.27 6.39
N SER A 265 -21.31 10.52 5.65
CA SER A 265 -21.42 10.38 4.19
C SER A 265 -22.66 9.60 3.77
N THR A 266 -22.92 9.59 2.47
CA THR A 266 -23.99 8.81 1.83
C THR A 266 -23.60 7.37 1.54
N TRP A 267 -22.45 6.90 2.00
CA TRP A 267 -22.00 5.51 1.82
C TRP A 267 -22.97 4.51 2.43
N SER A 268 -22.99 3.32 1.86
CA SER A 268 -23.75 2.21 2.46
C SER A 268 -23.24 1.88 3.87
N THR A 269 -24.10 1.33 4.72
CA THR A 269 -23.71 0.87 6.07
C THR A 269 -22.57 -0.15 6.00
N GLU A 270 -22.59 -1.05 5.01
CA GLU A 270 -21.52 -2.00 4.77
C GLU A 270 -20.17 -1.30 4.50
N ALA A 271 -20.15 -0.32 3.60
CA ALA A 271 -18.94 0.44 3.30
C ALA A 271 -18.41 1.20 4.51
N LYS A 272 -19.28 1.81 5.31
CA LYS A 272 -18.91 2.50 6.56
C LYS A 272 -18.28 1.54 7.57
N ILE A 273 -18.92 0.40 7.82
CA ILE A 273 -18.43 -0.61 8.76
C ILE A 273 -17.09 -1.19 8.25
N ALA A 274 -17.04 -1.62 6.99
CA ALA A 274 -15.85 -2.23 6.43
C ALA A 274 -14.64 -1.28 6.45
N THR A 275 -14.85 0.02 6.17
CA THR A 275 -13.80 1.03 6.23
C THR A 275 -13.40 1.32 7.67
N THR A 276 -14.34 1.40 8.60
CA THR A 276 -14.06 1.57 10.04
C THR A 276 -13.22 0.41 10.57
N VAL A 277 -13.60 -0.83 10.25
CA VAL A 277 -12.83 -2.03 10.64
C VAL A 277 -11.42 -1.97 10.07
N SER A 278 -11.27 -1.61 8.78
CA SER A 278 -9.95 -1.47 8.14
C SER A 278 -9.07 -0.42 8.84
N LEU A 279 -9.61 0.75 9.12
CA LEU A 279 -8.87 1.82 9.81
C LEU A 279 -8.50 1.44 11.25
N CYS A 280 -9.34 0.63 11.92
CA CYS A 280 -9.10 0.16 13.29
C CYS A 280 -8.25 -1.12 13.35
N THR A 281 -7.91 -1.74 12.22
CA THR A 281 -7.15 -3.01 12.19
C THR A 281 -5.83 -2.90 12.92
N GLN A 282 -5.15 -1.76 12.85
CA GLN A 282 -3.90 -1.54 13.58
C GLN A 282 -4.09 -1.47 15.11
N GLY A 283 -5.29 -1.16 15.58
CA GLY A 283 -5.66 -1.23 17.00
C GLY A 283 -5.76 -2.66 17.55
N ILE A 284 -5.69 -3.69 16.68
CA ILE A 284 -5.69 -5.09 17.10
C ILE A 284 -4.45 -5.45 17.92
N PHE A 285 -3.29 -4.84 17.62
CA PHE A 285 -2.04 -5.17 18.30
C PHE A 285 -2.09 -4.92 19.82
N PRO A 286 -2.51 -3.74 20.33
CA PRO A 286 -2.67 -3.55 21.78
C PRO A 286 -3.76 -4.48 22.37
N VAL A 287 -4.84 -4.77 21.64
CA VAL A 287 -5.87 -5.70 22.09
C VAL A 287 -5.32 -7.13 22.22
N VAL A 288 -4.52 -7.58 21.25
CA VAL A 288 -3.82 -8.88 21.32
C VAL A 288 -2.84 -8.90 22.49
N ALA A 289 -2.05 -7.82 22.70
CA ALA A 289 -1.11 -7.74 23.82
C ALA A 289 -1.82 -7.84 25.16
N ILE A 290 -2.89 -7.08 25.37
CA ILE A 290 -3.72 -7.16 26.58
C ILE A 290 -4.30 -8.58 26.75
N GLY A 291 -4.84 -9.17 25.68
CA GLY A 291 -5.36 -10.53 25.69
C GLY A 291 -4.33 -11.57 26.10
N LEU A 292 -3.08 -11.46 25.59
CA LEU A 292 -1.96 -12.34 25.98
C LEU A 292 -1.57 -12.17 27.45
N ILE A 293 -1.55 -10.92 27.95
CA ILE A 293 -1.28 -10.65 29.38
C ILE A 293 -2.38 -11.27 30.25
N CYS A 294 -3.66 -11.07 29.89
CA CYS A 294 -4.80 -11.68 30.59
C CYS A 294 -4.73 -13.21 30.57
N LEU A 295 -4.32 -13.79 29.43
CA LEU A 295 -4.16 -15.23 29.31
C LEU A 295 -3.01 -15.74 30.21
N ALA A 296 -1.87 -15.05 30.22
CA ALA A 296 -0.73 -15.40 31.09
C ALA A 296 -1.11 -15.34 32.59
N ILE A 297 -1.82 -14.28 33.01
CA ILE A 297 -2.34 -14.15 34.39
C ILE A 297 -3.31 -15.30 34.70
N SER A 298 -4.15 -15.70 33.74
CA SER A 298 -5.12 -16.78 33.88
C SER A 298 -4.47 -18.15 34.05
N VAL A 299 -3.32 -18.38 33.41
CA VAL A 299 -2.56 -19.65 33.49
C VAL A 299 -1.74 -19.73 34.77
N VAL A 300 -1.07 -18.63 35.17
CA VAL A 300 -0.16 -18.60 36.33
C VAL A 300 -0.95 -18.37 37.63
N GLY A 301 -2.01 -17.58 37.60
CA GLY A 301 -2.83 -17.27 38.77
C GLY A 301 -3.86 -18.36 39.04
N HIS A 302 -3.68 -19.10 40.13
CA HIS A 302 -4.63 -20.14 40.60
C HIS A 302 -5.97 -19.51 40.95
N GLY A 303 -6.84 -19.33 39.92
CA GLY A 303 -8.26 -18.98 40.14
C GLY A 303 -8.67 -17.50 39.88
N GLY A 304 -7.80 -16.63 39.33
CA GLY A 304 -8.04 -15.18 39.28
C GLY A 304 -9.08 -14.70 38.27
N LEU A 305 -9.40 -15.45 37.20
CA LEU A 305 -10.41 -15.06 36.19
C LEU A 305 -11.58 -16.02 36.16
N ALA A 306 -12.81 -15.48 36.06
CA ALA A 306 -14.01 -16.29 35.93
C ALA A 306 -13.93 -17.24 34.71
N ALA A 307 -14.40 -18.48 34.89
CA ALA A 307 -14.34 -19.51 33.84
C ALA A 307 -14.95 -19.05 32.50
N GLY A 308 -16.04 -18.28 32.55
CA GLY A 308 -16.69 -17.69 31.37
C GLY A 308 -15.78 -16.70 30.64
N PHE A 309 -14.99 -15.87 31.34
CA PHE A 309 -14.07 -14.93 30.71
C PHE A 309 -12.91 -15.66 30.03
N ARG A 310 -12.35 -16.72 30.64
CA ARG A 310 -11.34 -17.58 30.02
C ARG A 310 -11.86 -18.21 28.73
N ALA A 311 -13.09 -18.77 28.76
CA ALA A 311 -13.71 -19.35 27.59
C ALA A 311 -13.90 -18.31 26.47
N ALA A 312 -14.35 -17.10 26.80
CA ALA A 312 -14.49 -16.02 25.84
C ALA A 312 -13.15 -15.62 25.20
N LEU A 313 -12.07 -15.54 25.97
CA LEU A 313 -10.73 -15.29 25.42
C LEU A 313 -10.27 -16.38 24.45
N TRP A 314 -10.46 -17.65 24.80
CA TRP A 314 -10.09 -18.75 23.91
C TRP A 314 -10.91 -18.77 22.63
N ILE A 315 -12.23 -18.50 22.70
CA ILE A 315 -13.11 -18.40 21.52
C ILE A 315 -12.64 -17.25 20.64
N TRP A 316 -12.28 -16.10 21.21
CA TRP A 316 -11.81 -14.95 20.48
C TRP A 316 -10.47 -15.24 19.75
N PHE A 317 -9.48 -15.83 20.46
CA PHE A 317 -8.20 -16.22 19.83
C PHE A 317 -8.40 -17.28 18.76
N ALA A 318 -9.22 -18.30 18.99
CA ALA A 318 -9.54 -19.32 18.01
C ALA A 318 -10.20 -18.73 16.75
N GLY A 319 -11.16 -17.80 16.94
CA GLY A 319 -11.81 -17.09 15.84
C GLY A 319 -10.84 -16.28 15.01
N MET A 320 -9.93 -15.51 15.65
CA MET A 320 -8.88 -14.76 14.95
C MET A 320 -7.95 -15.69 14.16
N LEU A 321 -7.55 -16.81 14.75
CA LEU A 321 -6.68 -17.79 14.08
C LEU A 321 -7.36 -18.42 12.86
N VAL A 322 -8.65 -18.75 12.96
CA VAL A 322 -9.43 -19.30 11.84
C VAL A 322 -9.51 -18.29 10.69
N ILE A 323 -9.78 -17.01 11.00
CA ILE A 323 -9.81 -15.95 9.98
C ILE A 323 -8.44 -15.79 9.31
N LEU A 324 -7.37 -15.70 10.10
CA LEU A 324 -6.01 -15.56 9.61
C LEU A 324 -5.60 -16.73 8.71
N ILE A 325 -5.85 -17.96 9.15
CA ILE A 325 -5.57 -19.17 8.37
C ILE A 325 -6.42 -19.17 7.09
N GLY A 326 -7.71 -18.85 7.19
CA GLY A 326 -8.61 -18.84 6.03
C GLY A 326 -8.15 -17.85 4.97
N MET A 327 -7.82 -16.63 5.35
CA MET A 327 -7.34 -15.59 4.42
C MET A 327 -5.99 -15.96 3.81
N THR A 328 -5.04 -16.34 4.63
CA THR A 328 -3.68 -16.66 4.16
C THR A 328 -3.64 -17.94 3.32
N TRP A 329 -4.40 -18.96 3.69
CA TRP A 329 -4.53 -20.19 2.88
C TRP A 329 -5.24 -19.92 1.56
N GLY A 330 -6.32 -19.14 1.58
CA GLY A 330 -7.05 -18.71 0.38
C GLY A 330 -6.13 -17.99 -0.61
N ALA A 331 -5.35 -17.02 -0.15
CA ALA A 331 -4.37 -16.29 -0.94
C ALA A 331 -3.27 -17.24 -1.48
N TYR A 332 -2.71 -18.08 -0.61
CA TYR A 332 -1.64 -19.03 -0.95
C TYR A 332 -2.04 -19.99 -2.08
N ARG A 333 -3.28 -20.51 -2.01
CA ARG A 333 -3.87 -21.35 -3.06
C ARG A 333 -4.13 -20.57 -4.34
N ARG A 334 -4.71 -19.38 -4.24
CA ARG A 334 -5.06 -18.52 -5.39
C ARG A 334 -3.83 -18.09 -6.18
N LEU A 335 -2.73 -17.80 -5.49
CA LEU A 335 -1.47 -17.37 -6.10
C LEU A 335 -0.54 -18.56 -6.44
N ASN A 336 -1.00 -19.79 -6.25
CA ASN A 336 -0.25 -21.03 -6.54
C ASN A 336 1.17 -21.06 -5.92
N ARG A 337 1.27 -20.64 -4.63
CA ARG A 337 2.56 -20.52 -3.91
C ARG A 337 3.21 -21.87 -3.54
N GLY A 338 2.50 -23.01 -3.69
CA GLY A 338 3.00 -24.36 -3.41
C GLY A 338 2.05 -25.25 -2.60
N GLY A 339 2.55 -26.34 -2.06
CA GLY A 339 1.76 -27.34 -1.33
C GLY A 339 1.49 -27.00 0.14
N ALA A 340 0.58 -27.73 0.78
CA ALA A 340 0.13 -27.52 2.15
C ALA A 340 1.27 -27.58 3.18
N ALA A 341 2.25 -28.47 3.02
CA ALA A 341 3.37 -28.57 3.95
C ALA A 341 4.21 -27.27 4.00
N ARG A 342 4.51 -26.69 2.84
CA ARG A 342 5.22 -25.42 2.76
C ARG A 342 4.41 -24.26 3.37
N TYR A 343 3.09 -24.24 3.11
CA TYR A 343 2.20 -23.29 3.74
C TYR A 343 2.27 -23.38 5.28
N LEU A 344 2.12 -24.57 5.86
CA LEU A 344 2.11 -24.75 7.31
C LEU A 344 3.41 -24.26 7.96
N VAL A 345 4.57 -24.54 7.36
CA VAL A 345 5.87 -24.04 7.85
C VAL A 345 5.92 -22.50 7.84
N THR A 346 5.44 -21.88 6.77
CA THR A 346 5.40 -20.41 6.67
C THR A 346 4.37 -19.81 7.63
N ALA A 347 3.17 -20.38 7.68
CA ALA A 347 2.08 -19.89 8.52
C ALA A 347 2.39 -19.94 10.02
N ALA A 348 3.20 -20.93 10.46
CA ALA A 348 3.65 -21.03 11.85
C ALA A 348 4.49 -19.82 12.32
N SER A 349 5.15 -19.09 11.41
CA SER A 349 5.93 -17.89 11.74
C SER A 349 5.07 -16.62 11.89
N VAL A 350 3.86 -16.59 11.35
CA VAL A 350 2.98 -15.41 11.37
C VAL A 350 2.53 -15.03 12.79
N PRO A 351 2.05 -15.96 13.65
CA PRO A 351 1.71 -15.63 15.03
C PRO A 351 2.91 -15.07 15.82
N VAL A 352 4.11 -15.60 15.60
CA VAL A 352 5.34 -15.09 16.22
C VAL A 352 5.58 -13.63 15.82
N LEU A 353 5.41 -13.32 14.56
CA LEU A 353 5.57 -11.96 14.04
C LEU A 353 4.50 -11.01 14.60
N ILE A 354 3.24 -11.44 14.68
CA ILE A 354 2.14 -10.65 15.28
C ILE A 354 2.42 -10.37 16.76
N CYS A 355 2.84 -11.39 17.53
CA CYS A 355 3.20 -11.21 18.94
C CYS A 355 4.38 -10.25 19.11
N TYR A 356 5.41 -10.37 18.26
CA TYR A 356 6.54 -9.45 18.25
C TYR A 356 6.08 -8.01 18.01
N LEU A 357 5.25 -7.75 17.02
CA LEU A 357 4.71 -6.42 16.74
C LEU A 357 3.85 -5.88 17.88
N ALA A 358 3.02 -6.72 18.49
CA ALA A 358 2.17 -6.33 19.61
C ALA A 358 3.03 -5.85 20.80
N LEU A 359 4.11 -6.56 21.13
CA LEU A 359 5.04 -6.18 22.21
C LEU A 359 5.89 -4.95 21.82
N ALA A 360 6.43 -4.92 20.60
CA ALA A 360 7.28 -3.83 20.13
C ALA A 360 6.56 -2.49 20.04
N ASN A 361 5.26 -2.50 19.70
CA ASN A 361 4.44 -1.28 19.64
C ASN A 361 3.97 -0.79 21.03
N ALA A 362 4.00 -1.64 22.06
CA ALA A 362 3.67 -1.25 23.42
C ALA A 362 4.80 -0.40 24.09
N ASP A 363 6.02 -0.48 23.57
CA ASP A 363 7.21 0.14 24.15
C ASP A 363 7.55 1.54 23.56
N GLN A 364 6.66 2.13 22.75
CA GLN A 364 6.92 3.42 22.09
C GLN A 364 6.38 4.61 22.88
N ASP A 365 7.21 5.14 23.76
CA ASP A 365 7.07 6.52 24.23
C ASP A 365 7.20 7.52 23.07
N GLY A 366 6.29 8.52 23.07
CA GLY A 366 5.97 9.43 21.94
C GLY A 366 7.07 10.34 21.36
N ASN A 367 8.36 10.02 21.53
CA ASN A 367 9.48 10.91 21.15
C ASN A 367 10.15 10.61 19.81
N GLU A 368 9.65 9.65 18.98
CA GLU A 368 10.32 9.25 17.74
C GLU A 368 9.69 9.74 16.43
N ILE A 369 8.83 10.77 16.46
CA ILE A 369 8.29 11.35 15.21
C ILE A 369 9.40 11.85 14.26
N GLY A 370 10.55 12.22 14.80
CA GLY A 370 11.71 12.69 14.01
C GLY A 370 12.59 11.60 13.39
N ARG A 371 12.53 10.33 13.87
CA ARG A 371 13.39 9.23 13.38
C ARG A 371 12.70 8.27 12.43
N ALA A 372 11.38 8.32 12.28
CA ALA A 372 10.60 7.44 11.41
C ALA A 372 10.66 7.82 9.92
N HIS A 373 11.52 8.74 9.55
CA HIS A 373 11.69 9.26 8.18
C HIS A 373 13.12 9.03 7.65
N VAL A 374 13.82 8.04 8.17
CA VAL A 374 15.10 7.56 7.60
C VAL A 374 14.85 6.33 6.78
#